data_cd8b4f8c946969ecf278bcee68952658
#
_entry.id   cd8b4f8c946969ecf278bcee68952658
#
_cell.length_a   1.000
_cell.length_b   1.000
_cell.length_c   1.000
_cell.angle_alpha   90.00
_cell.angle_beta   90.00
_cell.angle_gamma   90.00
#
_symmetry.space_group_name_H-M   'P 1'
#
loop_
_entity.id
_entity.type
_entity.pdbx_description
1 polymer ?
#
loop_
_entity_poly.entity_id
_entity_poly.type
_entity_poly.pdbx_seq_one_letter_code
_entity_poly.pdbx_strand_id
1 'polypeptide(L)'
;MGEILLRAENIDKHFGITHALDNVSFTFNKGEIHALIGENGSGKSTLTSCLTGIYQKDSGKFILEGKEITATNQVEANHQGVAIIVQEIGTLSGLTVAENIFLGNEDQFTKCGIKNTAAMNKKAQEYLDSYGFNYIDATKVIDDYNFEDRKLVEIVKSTYFNPKVLVVDETTTALGQKGREELFKVMHKVRDTGNCVIFISHDLEEVIEQSDNCLLYTSDAADDLT
;
A
#
# COMPACT_ATOMS: atom_id res chain seq x y z
N MET A 1 14.96 -19.35 -8.55
CA MET A 1 14.01 -18.31 -8.97
C MET A 1 12.80 -18.40 -8.07
N GLY A 2 12.39 -17.29 -7.44
CA GLY A 2 11.20 -17.24 -6.59
C GLY A 2 9.92 -17.49 -7.39
N GLU A 3 8.84 -17.86 -6.73
CA GLU A 3 7.52 -17.97 -7.34
C GLU A 3 6.96 -16.56 -7.59
N ILE A 4 6.61 -16.24 -8.84
CA ILE A 4 6.07 -14.94 -9.22
C ILE A 4 4.68 -14.77 -8.60
N LEU A 5 4.49 -13.68 -7.84
CA LEU A 5 3.21 -13.28 -7.27
C LEU A 5 2.48 -12.28 -8.15
N LEU A 6 3.18 -11.19 -8.54
CA LEU A 6 2.63 -10.11 -9.34
C LEU A 6 3.47 -9.92 -10.61
N ARG A 7 2.79 -9.72 -11.74
CA ARG A 7 3.40 -9.37 -13.01
C ARG A 7 2.74 -8.10 -13.55
N ALA A 8 3.55 -7.16 -13.99
CA ALA A 8 3.15 -6.05 -14.84
C ALA A 8 3.60 -6.35 -16.28
N GLU A 9 2.73 -6.19 -17.24
CA GLU A 9 2.98 -6.48 -18.66
C GLU A 9 2.61 -5.27 -19.50
N ASN A 10 3.60 -4.66 -20.12
CA ASN A 10 3.47 -3.58 -21.10
C ASN A 10 2.59 -2.42 -20.61
N ILE A 11 2.86 -1.94 -19.38
CA ILE A 11 2.08 -0.86 -18.78
C ILE A 11 2.45 0.46 -19.44
N ASP A 12 1.42 1.12 -19.95
CA ASP A 12 1.51 2.46 -20.52
C ASP A 12 0.65 3.45 -19.74
N LYS A 13 1.17 4.68 -19.55
CA LYS A 13 0.43 5.79 -18.97
C LYS A 13 0.90 7.14 -19.48
N HIS A 14 -0.05 7.92 -19.98
CA HIS A 14 0.16 9.31 -20.38
C HIS A 14 -0.62 10.28 -19.50
N PHE A 15 -0.03 11.44 -19.25
CA PHE A 15 -0.69 12.61 -18.69
C PHE A 15 -0.53 13.78 -19.69
N GLY A 16 -1.53 13.96 -20.53
CA GLY A 16 -1.45 14.91 -21.64
C GLY A 16 -0.30 14.57 -22.59
N ILE A 17 0.72 15.45 -22.67
CA ILE A 17 1.90 15.24 -23.51
C ILE A 17 3.02 14.44 -22.81
N THR A 18 2.91 14.22 -21.51
CA THR A 18 3.92 13.50 -20.73
C THR A 18 3.65 12.00 -20.78
N HIS A 19 4.60 11.23 -21.31
CA HIS A 19 4.60 9.77 -21.25
C HIS A 19 5.23 9.35 -19.94
N ALA A 20 4.42 9.01 -18.94
CA ALA A 20 4.88 8.73 -17.60
C ALA A 20 5.30 7.26 -17.40
N LEU A 21 4.69 6.34 -18.13
CA LEU A 21 5.07 4.92 -18.20
C LEU A 21 5.08 4.52 -19.67
N ASP A 22 6.21 4.03 -20.16
CA ASP A 22 6.42 3.59 -21.52
C ASP A 22 6.72 2.09 -21.57
N ASN A 23 5.71 1.29 -21.91
CA ASN A 23 5.83 -0.16 -22.11
C ASN A 23 6.52 -0.90 -20.95
N VAL A 24 6.18 -0.52 -19.72
CA VAL A 24 6.84 -1.00 -18.50
C VAL A 24 6.42 -2.43 -18.16
N SER A 25 7.39 -3.33 -17.99
CA SER A 25 7.14 -4.73 -17.63
C SER A 25 8.11 -5.20 -16.56
N PHE A 26 7.58 -5.87 -15.50
CA PHE A 26 8.40 -6.49 -14.46
C PHE A 26 7.62 -7.52 -13.66
N THR A 27 8.33 -8.23 -12.78
CA THR A 27 7.76 -9.27 -11.93
C THR A 27 8.18 -9.07 -10.48
N PHE A 28 7.26 -9.40 -9.56
CA PHE A 28 7.53 -9.45 -8.13
C PHE A 28 7.28 -10.85 -7.61
N ASN A 29 8.18 -11.34 -6.80
CA ASN A 29 8.12 -12.69 -6.25
C ASN A 29 7.33 -12.74 -4.93
N LYS A 30 6.85 -13.91 -4.59
CA LYS A 30 6.27 -14.21 -3.27
C LYS A 30 7.33 -14.15 -2.18
N GLY A 31 6.93 -13.64 -1.01
CA GLY A 31 7.78 -13.62 0.17
C GLY A 31 8.99 -12.72 0.07
N GLU A 32 8.92 -11.66 -0.74
CA GLU A 32 10.01 -10.71 -0.94
C GLU A 32 9.54 -9.28 -0.78
N ILE A 33 10.44 -8.43 -0.27
CA ILE A 33 10.33 -6.97 -0.29
C ILE A 33 11.17 -6.46 -1.46
N HIS A 34 10.49 -5.89 -2.45
CA HIS A 34 11.13 -5.30 -3.63
C HIS A 34 11.20 -3.79 -3.49
N ALA A 35 12.40 -3.25 -3.40
CA ALA A 35 12.58 -1.81 -3.47
C ALA A 35 12.53 -1.32 -4.93
N LEU A 36 11.76 -0.25 -5.19
CA LEU A 36 11.80 0.48 -6.44
C LEU A 36 12.65 1.74 -6.26
N ILE A 37 13.80 1.77 -6.90
CA ILE A 37 14.72 2.91 -6.89
C ILE A 37 14.72 3.56 -8.27
N GLY A 38 14.92 4.86 -8.34
CA GLY A 38 15.05 5.62 -9.57
C GLY A 38 14.92 7.10 -9.31
N GLU A 39 15.26 7.92 -10.30
CA GLU A 39 15.20 9.37 -10.22
C GLU A 39 13.78 9.88 -9.95
N ASN A 40 13.69 11.11 -9.41
CA ASN A 40 12.38 11.76 -9.27
C ASN A 40 11.78 12.00 -10.65
N GLY A 41 10.48 11.66 -10.80
CA GLY A 41 9.80 11.75 -12.09
C GLY A 41 10.00 10.55 -13.02
N SER A 42 10.75 9.50 -12.61
CA SER A 42 10.91 8.30 -13.44
C SER A 42 9.63 7.48 -13.64
N GLY A 43 8.56 7.72 -12.84
CA GLY A 43 7.28 7.02 -12.97
C GLY A 43 6.95 6.02 -11.87
N LYS A 44 7.79 5.86 -10.83
CA LYS A 44 7.57 4.90 -9.73
C LYS A 44 6.18 5.02 -9.09
N SER A 45 5.84 6.22 -8.60
CA SER A 45 4.53 6.47 -7.97
C SER A 45 3.38 6.41 -8.98
N THR A 46 3.63 6.71 -10.27
CA THR A 46 2.63 6.52 -11.33
C THR A 46 2.31 5.04 -11.50
N LEU A 47 3.33 4.20 -11.50
CA LEU A 47 3.17 2.75 -11.64
C LEU A 47 2.38 2.16 -10.48
N THR A 48 2.76 2.49 -9.24
CA THR A 48 2.06 2.02 -8.04
C THR A 48 0.63 2.57 -7.96
N SER A 49 0.41 3.81 -8.41
CA SER A 49 -0.92 4.40 -8.54
C SER A 49 -1.79 3.71 -9.61
N CYS A 50 -1.19 3.25 -10.71
CA CYS A 50 -1.89 2.44 -11.69
C CYS A 50 -2.24 1.04 -11.15
N LEU A 51 -1.31 0.40 -10.43
CA LEU A 51 -1.53 -0.90 -9.80
C LEU A 51 -2.68 -0.86 -8.78
N THR A 52 -2.79 0.23 -8.04
CA THR A 52 -3.77 0.40 -6.95
C THR A 52 -5.06 1.09 -7.37
N GLY A 53 -5.22 1.34 -8.69
CA GLY A 53 -6.45 1.92 -9.25
C GLY A 53 -6.66 3.41 -8.96
N ILE A 54 -5.65 4.11 -8.39
CA ILE A 54 -5.67 5.58 -8.22
C ILE A 54 -5.65 6.24 -9.59
N TYR A 55 -4.80 5.74 -10.50
CA TYR A 55 -4.80 6.12 -11.90
C TYR A 55 -5.19 4.93 -12.77
N GLN A 56 -5.95 5.21 -13.85
CA GLN A 56 -6.19 4.21 -14.87
C GLN A 56 -5.01 4.15 -15.82
N LYS A 57 -4.44 2.96 -16.03
CA LYS A 57 -3.45 2.72 -17.08
C LYS A 57 -4.09 2.91 -18.47
N ASP A 58 -3.30 3.31 -19.45
CA ASP A 58 -3.79 3.48 -20.83
C ASP A 58 -3.77 2.14 -21.57
N SER A 59 -2.74 1.32 -21.33
CA SER A 59 -2.65 -0.06 -21.83
C SER A 59 -1.89 -0.97 -20.87
N GLY A 60 -1.72 -2.26 -21.24
CA GLY A 60 -1.03 -3.27 -20.46
C GLY A 60 -1.89 -3.93 -19.38
N LYS A 61 -1.27 -4.81 -18.56
CA LYS A 61 -1.97 -5.61 -17.55
C LYS A 61 -1.17 -5.77 -16.29
N PHE A 62 -1.86 -5.76 -15.15
CA PHE A 62 -1.34 -6.29 -13.90
C PHE A 62 -1.96 -7.65 -13.63
N ILE A 63 -1.15 -8.65 -13.33
CA ILE A 63 -1.60 -10.03 -13.10
C ILE A 63 -1.12 -10.47 -11.73
N LEU A 64 -2.05 -10.70 -10.82
CA LEU A 64 -1.81 -11.17 -9.46
C LEU A 64 -2.25 -12.64 -9.33
N GLU A 65 -1.33 -13.54 -9.01
CA GLU A 65 -1.60 -14.98 -8.93
C GLU A 65 -2.34 -15.54 -10.15
N GLY A 66 -1.95 -15.08 -11.35
CA GLY A 66 -2.55 -15.51 -12.61
C GLY A 66 -3.89 -14.86 -12.94
N LYS A 67 -4.40 -13.92 -12.12
CA LYS A 67 -5.63 -13.18 -12.37
C LYS A 67 -5.32 -11.72 -12.68
N GLU A 68 -5.97 -11.16 -13.70
CA GLU A 68 -5.82 -9.75 -14.03
C GLU A 68 -6.46 -8.87 -12.95
N ILE A 69 -5.72 -7.83 -12.51
CA ILE A 69 -6.23 -6.77 -11.65
C ILE A 69 -6.97 -5.75 -12.51
N THR A 70 -8.26 -5.57 -12.22
CA THR A 70 -9.16 -4.67 -12.97
C THR A 70 -9.68 -3.53 -12.11
N ALA A 71 -9.06 -3.30 -10.96
CA ALA A 71 -9.47 -2.26 -10.01
C ALA A 71 -9.44 -0.87 -10.63
N THR A 72 -10.49 -0.10 -10.40
CA THR A 72 -10.65 1.29 -10.86
C THR A 72 -10.52 2.30 -9.73
N ASN A 73 -10.38 1.81 -8.50
CA ASN A 73 -10.16 2.60 -7.29
C ASN A 73 -9.48 1.75 -6.20
N GLN A 74 -9.01 2.41 -5.14
CA GLN A 74 -8.32 1.74 -4.03
C GLN A 74 -9.17 0.68 -3.31
N VAL A 75 -10.48 0.88 -3.17
CA VAL A 75 -11.35 -0.09 -2.49
C VAL A 75 -11.40 -1.39 -3.28
N GLU A 76 -11.58 -1.30 -4.60
CA GLU A 76 -11.54 -2.47 -5.48
C GLU A 76 -10.16 -3.14 -5.50
N ALA A 77 -9.07 -2.36 -5.48
CA ALA A 77 -7.71 -2.89 -5.41
C ALA A 77 -7.51 -3.68 -4.11
N ASN A 78 -7.96 -3.16 -2.97
CA ASN A 78 -7.91 -3.85 -1.68
C ASN A 78 -8.67 -5.19 -1.72
N HIS A 79 -9.86 -5.23 -2.32
CA HIS A 79 -10.63 -6.47 -2.50
C HIS A 79 -9.95 -7.46 -3.44
N GLN A 80 -9.13 -6.99 -4.38
CA GLN A 80 -8.32 -7.81 -5.27
C GLN A 80 -6.95 -8.17 -4.68
N GLY A 81 -6.67 -7.76 -3.44
CA GLY A 81 -5.48 -8.12 -2.69
C GLY A 81 -4.30 -7.16 -2.82
N VAL A 82 -4.52 -5.94 -3.31
CA VAL A 82 -3.48 -4.89 -3.41
C VAL A 82 -3.82 -3.73 -2.51
N ALA A 83 -2.96 -3.43 -1.54
CA ALA A 83 -3.08 -2.27 -0.66
C ALA A 83 -1.93 -1.29 -0.87
N ILE A 84 -2.16 -0.02 -0.55
CA ILE A 84 -1.13 1.03 -0.61
C ILE A 84 -1.16 1.90 0.63
N ILE A 85 0.03 2.27 1.10
CA ILE A 85 0.29 3.34 2.05
C ILE A 85 0.96 4.45 1.26
N VAL A 86 0.25 5.56 1.07
CA VAL A 86 0.72 6.68 0.24
C VAL A 86 1.57 7.66 1.06
N GLN A 87 2.36 8.49 0.40
CA GLN A 87 3.17 9.55 1.02
C GLN A 87 2.29 10.56 1.79
N GLU A 88 1.20 11.01 1.19
CA GLU A 88 0.25 11.92 1.82
C GLU A 88 -0.66 11.20 2.84
N ILE A 89 -1.46 11.95 3.59
CA ILE A 89 -2.42 11.36 4.53
C ILE A 89 -3.58 10.72 3.76
N GLY A 90 -3.71 9.40 3.88
CA GLY A 90 -4.82 8.62 3.29
C GLY A 90 -6.05 8.49 4.20
N THR A 91 -6.09 9.19 5.35
CA THR A 91 -7.25 9.20 6.23
C THR A 91 -8.20 10.34 5.88
N LEU A 92 -9.50 10.11 6.04
CA LEU A 92 -10.55 11.10 5.78
C LEU A 92 -10.89 11.88 7.05
N SER A 93 -10.77 13.20 6.95
CA SER A 93 -11.17 14.17 7.99
C SER A 93 -12.65 14.05 8.32
N GLY A 94 -13.04 14.30 9.56
CA GLY A 94 -14.41 14.25 10.04
C GLY A 94 -14.95 12.85 10.35
N LEU A 95 -14.21 11.79 10.04
CA LEU A 95 -14.55 10.41 10.39
C LEU A 95 -13.80 9.98 11.65
N THR A 96 -14.35 9.01 12.38
CA THR A 96 -13.64 8.37 13.48
C THR A 96 -12.49 7.52 12.98
N VAL A 97 -11.56 7.17 13.88
CA VAL A 97 -10.48 6.22 13.58
C VAL A 97 -11.03 4.89 13.07
N ALA A 98 -12.07 4.36 13.72
CA ALA A 98 -12.71 3.12 13.30
C ALA A 98 -13.34 3.21 11.90
N GLU A 99 -13.99 4.33 11.58
CA GLU A 99 -14.55 4.56 10.25
C GLU A 99 -13.45 4.68 9.18
N ASN A 100 -12.32 5.29 9.51
CA ASN A 100 -11.18 5.33 8.61
C ASN A 100 -10.58 3.95 8.35
N ILE A 101 -10.43 3.10 9.39
CA ILE A 101 -9.87 1.74 9.25
C ILE A 101 -10.77 0.89 8.34
N PHE A 102 -12.09 0.95 8.52
CA PHE A 102 -13.04 0.11 7.79
C PHE A 102 -13.67 0.78 6.57
N LEU A 103 -13.13 1.90 6.14
CA LEU A 103 -13.65 2.64 4.99
C LEU A 103 -13.77 1.73 3.75
N GLY A 104 -14.99 1.66 3.19
CA GLY A 104 -15.30 0.78 2.06
C GLY A 104 -15.59 -0.67 2.44
N ASN A 105 -15.68 -1.00 3.74
CA ASN A 105 -15.99 -2.34 4.28
C ASN A 105 -16.95 -2.30 5.47
N GLU A 106 -17.70 -1.25 5.60
CA GLU A 106 -18.66 -1.05 6.68
C GLU A 106 -19.81 -2.06 6.64
N ASP A 107 -20.05 -2.67 5.48
CA ASP A 107 -21.11 -3.65 5.27
C ASP A 107 -20.99 -4.86 6.21
N GLN A 108 -19.80 -5.28 6.59
CA GLN A 108 -19.58 -6.34 7.54
C GLN A 108 -20.15 -6.04 8.94
N PHE A 109 -20.32 -4.77 9.27
CA PHE A 109 -20.91 -4.28 10.53
C PHE A 109 -22.38 -3.90 10.36
N THR A 110 -22.95 -4.08 9.17
CA THR A 110 -24.33 -3.69 8.85
C THR A 110 -25.21 -4.94 8.75
N LYS A 111 -26.29 -4.98 9.53
CA LYS A 111 -27.28 -6.05 9.48
C LYS A 111 -28.68 -5.45 9.33
N CYS A 112 -29.41 -5.89 8.32
CA CYS A 112 -30.75 -5.35 8.00
C CYS A 112 -30.78 -3.81 7.89
N GLY A 113 -29.74 -3.21 7.29
CA GLY A 113 -29.61 -1.75 7.13
C GLY A 113 -29.21 -0.98 8.39
N ILE A 114 -28.95 -1.66 9.51
CA ILE A 114 -28.53 -1.04 10.78
C ILE A 114 -27.05 -1.31 11.00
N LYS A 115 -26.22 -0.23 11.06
CA LYS A 115 -24.78 -0.29 11.34
C LYS A 115 -24.54 -0.52 12.83
N ASN A 116 -23.79 -1.55 13.17
CA ASN A 116 -23.33 -1.81 14.55
C ASN A 116 -22.01 -1.09 14.82
N THR A 117 -22.08 0.19 15.15
CA THR A 117 -20.92 1.03 15.43
C THR A 117 -20.10 0.52 16.62
N ALA A 118 -20.75 -0.06 17.64
CA ALA A 118 -20.05 -0.60 18.81
C ALA A 118 -19.16 -1.80 18.42
N ALA A 119 -19.65 -2.70 17.57
CA ALA A 119 -18.87 -3.81 17.07
C ALA A 119 -17.70 -3.34 16.17
N MET A 120 -17.94 -2.33 15.34
CA MET A 120 -16.92 -1.71 14.48
C MET A 120 -15.81 -1.08 15.31
N ASN A 121 -16.15 -0.25 16.30
CA ASN A 121 -15.18 0.40 17.18
C ASN A 121 -14.36 -0.63 17.97
N LYS A 122 -15.02 -1.65 18.53
CA LYS A 122 -14.33 -2.72 19.25
C LYS A 122 -13.31 -3.43 18.34
N LYS A 123 -13.72 -3.76 17.12
CA LYS A 123 -12.84 -4.43 16.15
C LYS A 123 -11.67 -3.56 15.73
N ALA A 124 -11.91 -2.26 15.50
CA ALA A 124 -10.84 -1.30 15.21
C ALA A 124 -9.83 -1.20 16.35
N GLN A 125 -10.32 -1.13 17.61
CA GLN A 125 -9.44 -1.08 18.77
C GLN A 125 -8.60 -2.35 18.91
N GLU A 126 -9.19 -3.53 18.73
CA GLU A 126 -8.45 -4.80 18.73
C GLU A 126 -7.32 -4.82 17.70
N TYR A 127 -7.54 -4.21 16.51
CA TYR A 127 -6.50 -4.07 15.49
C TYR A 127 -5.40 -3.10 15.93
N LEU A 128 -5.75 -1.91 16.39
CA LEU A 128 -4.78 -0.93 16.91
C LEU A 128 -3.91 -1.53 18.02
N ASP A 129 -4.55 -2.22 18.98
CA ASP A 129 -3.86 -2.86 20.10
C ASP A 129 -2.88 -3.95 19.64
N SER A 130 -3.23 -4.70 18.59
CA SER A 130 -2.39 -5.76 18.01
C SER A 130 -1.10 -5.24 17.36
N TYR A 131 -1.07 -3.93 17.01
CA TYR A 131 0.10 -3.21 16.52
C TYR A 131 0.78 -2.36 17.61
N GLY A 132 0.32 -2.43 18.88
CA GLY A 132 0.86 -1.65 19.97
C GLY A 132 0.43 -0.18 19.99
N PHE A 133 -0.62 0.19 19.25
CA PHE A 133 -1.17 1.55 19.17
C PHE A 133 -2.37 1.75 20.11
N ASN A 134 -2.33 1.15 21.28
CA ASN A 134 -3.39 1.19 22.28
C ASN A 134 -3.72 2.60 22.82
N TYR A 135 -2.86 3.59 22.57
CA TYR A 135 -3.12 4.98 22.91
C TYR A 135 -4.01 5.70 21.86
N ILE A 136 -4.23 5.10 20.72
CA ILE A 136 -5.15 5.60 19.68
C ILE A 136 -6.54 5.02 19.99
N ASP A 137 -7.50 5.89 20.28
CA ASP A 137 -8.88 5.51 20.59
C ASP A 137 -9.70 5.42 19.29
N ALA A 138 -10.18 4.23 18.99
CA ALA A 138 -10.95 3.94 17.77
C ALA A 138 -12.24 4.78 17.63
N THR A 139 -12.77 5.30 18.74
CA THR A 139 -14.03 6.07 18.76
C THR A 139 -13.85 7.55 18.49
N LYS A 140 -12.62 8.07 18.61
CA LYS A 140 -12.33 9.49 18.40
C LYS A 140 -12.28 9.83 16.91
N VAL A 141 -12.55 11.12 16.64
CA VAL A 141 -12.39 11.67 15.29
C VAL A 141 -10.91 11.70 14.94
N ILE A 142 -10.56 11.33 13.71
CA ILE A 142 -9.18 11.24 13.25
C ILE A 142 -8.45 12.58 13.34
N ASP A 143 -9.19 13.68 13.29
CA ASP A 143 -8.65 15.05 13.37
C ASP A 143 -8.08 15.41 14.74
N ASP A 144 -8.41 14.66 15.80
CA ASP A 144 -7.85 14.82 17.13
C ASP A 144 -6.39 14.30 17.22
N TYR A 145 -5.91 13.61 16.18
CA TYR A 145 -4.58 13.00 16.13
C TYR A 145 -3.63 13.79 15.24
N ASN A 146 -2.34 13.77 15.60
CA ASN A 146 -1.27 14.39 14.81
C ASN A 146 -1.03 13.61 13.51
N PHE A 147 -0.16 14.14 12.66
CA PHE A 147 0.14 13.55 11.35
C PHE A 147 0.69 12.10 11.46
N GLU A 148 1.61 11.87 12.40
CA GLU A 148 2.22 10.55 12.60
C GLU A 148 1.19 9.51 13.04
N ASP A 149 0.34 9.83 14.03
CA ASP A 149 -0.70 8.92 14.50
C ASP A 149 -1.70 8.58 13.39
N ARG A 150 -2.08 9.55 12.55
CA ARG A 150 -2.94 9.31 11.38
C ARG A 150 -2.27 8.35 10.39
N LYS A 151 -0.97 8.45 10.20
CA LYS A 151 -0.21 7.55 9.35
C LYS A 151 -0.16 6.13 9.94
N LEU A 152 -0.05 5.99 11.26
CA LEU A 152 -0.15 4.68 11.93
C LEU A 152 -1.55 4.04 11.74
N VAL A 153 -2.62 4.83 11.79
CA VAL A 153 -3.98 4.36 11.47
C VAL A 153 -4.07 3.88 10.02
N GLU A 154 -3.44 4.58 9.08
CA GLU A 154 -3.38 4.17 7.67
C GLU A 154 -2.63 2.84 7.48
N ILE A 155 -1.51 2.65 8.20
CA ILE A 155 -0.76 1.39 8.21
C ILE A 155 -1.66 0.24 8.68
N VAL A 156 -2.38 0.43 9.80
CA VAL A 156 -3.34 -0.56 10.31
C VAL A 156 -4.44 -0.85 9.29
N LYS A 157 -5.02 0.18 8.68
CA LYS A 157 -6.02 0.05 7.61
C LYS A 157 -5.50 -0.80 6.45
N SER A 158 -4.29 -0.53 5.97
CA SER A 158 -3.71 -1.23 4.81
C SER A 158 -3.53 -2.73 5.04
N THR A 159 -3.32 -3.13 6.28
CA THR A 159 -3.13 -4.55 6.65
C THR A 159 -4.41 -5.29 6.96
N TYR A 160 -5.52 -4.58 7.16
CA TYR A 160 -6.81 -5.17 7.50
C TYR A 160 -7.26 -6.23 6.47
N PHE A 161 -7.05 -5.95 5.20
CA PHE A 161 -7.44 -6.85 4.10
C PHE A 161 -6.49 -8.02 3.88
N ASN A 162 -5.44 -8.15 4.71
CA ASN A 162 -4.38 -9.14 4.49
C ASN A 162 -3.89 -9.12 3.03
N PRO A 163 -3.32 -8.00 2.57
CA PRO A 163 -2.98 -7.79 1.17
C PRO A 163 -1.94 -8.81 0.72
N LYS A 164 -2.07 -9.26 -0.53
CA LYS A 164 -1.05 -10.06 -1.22
C LYS A 164 0.09 -9.20 -1.74
N VAL A 165 -0.21 -7.95 -2.07
CA VAL A 165 0.76 -6.93 -2.44
C VAL A 165 0.52 -5.69 -1.58
N LEU A 166 1.51 -5.32 -0.78
CA LEU A 166 1.51 -4.07 -0.03
C LEU A 166 2.46 -3.08 -0.70
N VAL A 167 1.95 -1.97 -1.17
CA VAL A 167 2.75 -0.85 -1.68
C VAL A 167 3.00 0.13 -0.54
N VAL A 168 4.27 0.52 -0.35
CA VAL A 168 4.70 1.54 0.61
C VAL A 168 5.44 2.63 -0.17
N ASP A 169 4.78 3.75 -0.40
CA ASP A 169 5.28 4.84 -1.24
C ASP A 169 5.72 6.02 -0.37
N GLU A 170 7.05 6.21 -0.25
CA GLU A 170 7.76 7.31 0.45
C GLU A 170 7.22 7.63 1.86
N THR A 171 6.63 6.66 2.52
CA THR A 171 5.91 6.84 3.80
C THR A 171 6.86 7.10 4.96
N THR A 172 8.10 6.62 4.91
CA THR A 172 9.09 6.71 6.00
C THR A 172 9.45 8.14 6.37
N THR A 173 9.43 9.06 5.39
CA THR A 173 9.71 10.49 5.60
C THR A 173 8.70 11.17 6.53
N ALA A 174 7.48 10.63 6.61
CA ALA A 174 6.38 11.15 7.42
C ALA A 174 6.36 10.61 8.85
N LEU A 175 7.24 9.66 9.17
CA LEU A 175 7.26 8.92 10.43
C LEU A 175 8.51 9.24 11.25
N GLY A 176 8.34 9.40 12.57
CA GLY A 176 9.44 9.35 13.52
C GLY A 176 10.02 7.92 13.61
N GLN A 177 11.09 7.77 14.38
CA GLN A 177 11.81 6.48 14.48
C GLN A 177 10.88 5.32 14.85
N LYS A 178 10.04 5.50 15.89
CA LYS A 178 9.11 4.46 16.34
C LYS A 178 8.10 4.08 15.24
N GLY A 179 7.56 5.06 14.54
CA GLY A 179 6.61 4.82 13.43
C GLY A 179 7.25 4.05 12.27
N ARG A 180 8.51 4.36 11.94
CA ARG A 180 9.28 3.61 10.92
C ARG A 180 9.52 2.16 11.33
N GLU A 181 9.92 1.92 12.59
CA GLU A 181 10.10 0.57 13.12
C GLU A 181 8.80 -0.26 13.02
N GLU A 182 7.64 0.33 13.33
CA GLU A 182 6.36 -0.36 13.21
C GLU A 182 5.98 -0.61 11.74
N LEU A 183 6.23 0.34 10.84
CA LEU A 183 6.04 0.15 9.40
C LEU A 183 6.88 -1.03 8.89
N PHE A 184 8.16 -1.08 9.25
CA PHE A 184 9.07 -2.16 8.83
C PHE A 184 8.61 -3.52 9.37
N LYS A 185 8.14 -3.59 10.62
CA LYS A 185 7.54 -4.82 11.17
C LYS A 185 6.34 -5.29 10.35
N VAL A 186 5.50 -4.35 9.91
CA VAL A 186 4.35 -4.65 9.04
C VAL A 186 4.82 -5.17 7.68
N MET A 187 5.81 -4.54 7.05
CA MET A 187 6.39 -4.99 5.79
C MET A 187 6.95 -6.42 5.90
N HIS A 188 7.76 -6.69 6.93
CA HIS A 188 8.30 -8.02 7.18
C HIS A 188 7.20 -9.05 7.45
N LYS A 189 6.17 -8.71 8.22
CA LYS A 189 5.04 -9.60 8.47
C LYS A 189 4.31 -9.97 7.17
N VAL A 190 4.08 -9.01 6.28
CA VAL A 190 3.47 -9.27 4.95
C VAL A 190 4.37 -10.21 4.14
N ARG A 191 5.67 -9.93 4.04
CA ARG A 191 6.66 -10.80 3.39
C ARG A 191 6.65 -12.22 3.95
N ASP A 192 6.74 -12.36 5.27
CA ASP A 192 6.89 -13.64 5.96
C ASP A 192 5.63 -14.54 5.84
N THR A 193 4.48 -13.95 5.49
CA THR A 193 3.27 -14.69 5.13
C THR A 193 3.23 -15.15 3.66
N GLY A 194 4.33 -14.96 2.91
CA GLY A 194 4.43 -15.34 1.50
C GLY A 194 3.84 -14.32 0.54
N ASN A 195 3.54 -13.12 1.02
CA ASN A 195 3.05 -12.00 0.21
C ASN A 195 4.21 -11.10 -0.22
N CYS A 196 3.95 -10.12 -1.09
CA CYS A 196 4.94 -9.22 -1.65
C CYS A 196 4.80 -7.81 -1.05
N VAL A 197 5.93 -7.13 -0.85
CA VAL A 197 5.95 -5.70 -0.55
C VAL A 197 6.68 -4.97 -1.68
N ILE A 198 6.09 -3.86 -2.17
CA ILE A 198 6.74 -2.92 -3.07
C ILE A 198 7.08 -1.69 -2.26
N PHE A 199 8.36 -1.44 -2.04
CA PHE A 199 8.86 -0.39 -1.17
C PHE A 199 9.56 0.69 -2.00
N ILE A 200 9.07 1.93 -1.89
CA ILE A 200 9.67 3.11 -2.52
C ILE A 200 10.20 3.99 -1.39
N SER A 201 11.50 4.22 -1.37
CA SER A 201 12.17 5.15 -0.45
C SER A 201 13.31 5.85 -1.17
N HIS A 202 13.59 7.09 -0.75
CA HIS A 202 14.78 7.83 -1.15
C HIS A 202 15.96 7.59 -0.22
N ASP A 203 15.72 6.94 0.91
CA ASP A 203 16.74 6.59 1.88
C ASP A 203 17.36 5.24 1.50
N LEU A 204 18.60 5.29 0.96
CA LEU A 204 19.30 4.10 0.52
C LEU A 204 19.66 3.16 1.68
N GLU A 205 19.85 3.67 2.90
CA GLU A 205 20.10 2.83 4.07
C GLU A 205 18.86 1.98 4.39
N GLU A 206 17.69 2.60 4.41
CA GLU A 206 16.42 1.87 4.58
C GLU A 206 16.22 0.83 3.48
N VAL A 207 16.50 1.18 2.23
CA VAL A 207 16.37 0.25 1.11
C VAL A 207 17.27 -0.97 1.28
N ILE A 208 18.54 -0.77 1.60
CA ILE A 208 19.51 -1.86 1.78
C ILE A 208 19.15 -2.76 2.97
N GLU A 209 18.67 -2.16 4.07
CA GLU A 209 18.34 -2.92 5.28
C GLU A 209 17.00 -3.66 5.18
N GLN A 210 16.02 -3.10 4.47
CA GLN A 210 14.65 -3.58 4.51
C GLN A 210 14.23 -4.39 3.29
N SER A 211 14.96 -4.34 2.16
CA SER A 211 14.56 -5.03 0.93
C SER A 211 15.36 -6.29 0.66
N ASP A 212 14.69 -7.28 0.07
CA ASP A 212 15.31 -8.53 -0.41
C ASP A 212 15.85 -8.36 -1.84
N ASN A 213 15.19 -7.53 -2.65
CA ASN A 213 15.54 -7.22 -4.03
C ASN A 213 15.38 -5.73 -4.33
N CYS A 214 16.20 -5.23 -5.24
CA CYS A 214 16.14 -3.85 -5.70
C CYS A 214 15.93 -3.79 -7.21
N LEU A 215 14.90 -3.08 -7.65
CA LEU A 215 14.62 -2.80 -9.05
C LEU A 215 15.00 -1.35 -9.34
N LEU A 216 15.99 -1.16 -10.23
CA LEU A 216 16.32 0.17 -10.72
C LEU A 216 15.32 0.55 -11.81
N TYR A 217 14.49 1.53 -11.52
CA TYR A 217 13.49 2.05 -12.44
C TYR A 217 14.06 3.27 -13.17
N THR A 218 14.39 3.09 -14.44
CA THR A 218 14.82 4.18 -15.34
C THR A 218 13.73 4.44 -16.37
N SER A 219 13.63 5.67 -16.87
CA SER A 219 12.63 6.07 -17.88
C SER A 219 12.73 5.29 -19.20
N ASP A 220 13.82 4.52 -19.41
CA ASP A 220 14.12 3.82 -20.67
C ASP A 220 14.04 2.28 -20.60
N ALA A 221 13.51 1.70 -19.56
CA ALA A 221 13.21 0.29 -19.28
C ALA A 221 13.74 -0.15 -17.92
N ALA A 222 13.04 -1.05 -17.26
CA ALA A 222 13.52 -1.69 -16.04
C ALA A 222 14.66 -2.66 -16.39
N ASP A 223 15.90 -2.30 -16.14
CA ASP A 223 17.01 -3.24 -16.14
C ASP A 223 17.06 -3.96 -14.80
N ASP A 224 16.77 -5.26 -14.83
CA ASP A 224 16.96 -6.17 -13.69
C ASP A 224 18.47 -6.22 -13.34
N LEU A 225 18.84 -5.55 -12.27
CA LEU A 225 20.16 -5.74 -11.66
C LEU A 225 20.03 -6.82 -10.57
N THR A 226 20.24 -8.05 -10.96
CA THR A 226 20.51 -9.17 -10.04
C THR A 226 21.91 -9.12 -9.48
#